data_dddcc9e3dadd5ac1f4d272925b9f9148
#
_entry.id   dddcc9e3dadd5ac1f4d272925b9f9148
#
_cell.length_a   1.000
_cell.length_b   1.000
_cell.length_c   1.000
_cell.angle_alpha   90.00
_cell.angle_beta   90.00
_cell.angle_gamma   90.00
#
_symmetry.space_group_name_H-M   'P 1'
#
loop_
_entity.id
_entity.type
_entity.pdbx_description
1 polymer ?
#
loop_
_entity_poly.entity_id
_entity_poly.type
_entity_poly.pdbx_seq_one_letter_code
_entity_poly.pdbx_strand_id
1 'polypeptide(L)'
;ITMKIGVMSDTHGSLPYFEKALDLLKDCDVLFHIGDVLYHGPRNDLPEGYNPKGVIKEINNLDNIIIVRGNCDADVDQMVIKHPIEDGYILTEVGNVTFLLNHGYLESKEETIRQAKDKGANVLILGHTHVKELYMDEDLVVLNPGSTSIPKDGSHSVAIIEIMPIEGNHHEVDMDINLIDIN
;
A
#
# COMPACT_ATOMS: atom_id res chain seq x y z
N ILE A 1 -21.30 2.83 -9.20
CA ILE A 1 -20.50 1.60 -9.04
C ILE A 1 -19.48 1.82 -7.95
N THR A 2 -19.49 0.99 -6.93
CA THR A 2 -18.50 1.03 -5.85
C THR A 2 -17.15 0.52 -6.36
N MET A 3 -16.08 1.27 -6.07
CA MET A 3 -14.72 0.85 -6.33
C MET A 3 -14.06 0.42 -5.00
N LYS A 4 -13.37 -0.71 -5.03
CA LYS A 4 -12.61 -1.21 -3.88
C LYS A 4 -11.12 -1.23 -4.18
N ILE A 5 -10.34 -0.65 -3.27
CA ILE A 5 -8.89 -0.64 -3.34
C ILE A 5 -8.34 -1.42 -2.16
N GLY A 6 -7.51 -2.41 -2.43
CA GLY A 6 -6.75 -3.10 -1.41
C GLY A 6 -5.39 -2.45 -1.24
N VAL A 7 -4.96 -2.27 0.01
CA VAL A 7 -3.67 -1.65 0.31
C VAL A 7 -2.85 -2.57 1.20
N MET A 8 -1.63 -2.87 0.76
CA MET A 8 -0.66 -3.64 1.53
C MET A 8 0.71 -2.96 1.48
N SER A 9 1.55 -3.23 2.46
CA SER A 9 2.90 -2.68 2.51
C SER A 9 3.83 -3.58 3.30
N ASP A 10 5.12 -3.41 3.05
CA ASP A 10 6.17 -4.00 3.87
C ASP A 10 5.99 -5.52 4.00
N THR A 11 5.84 -6.19 2.87
CA THR A 11 5.64 -7.65 2.78
C THR A 11 6.94 -8.42 2.97
N HIS A 12 8.08 -7.81 2.68
CA HIS A 12 9.42 -8.30 2.95
C HIS A 12 9.64 -9.78 2.62
N GLY A 13 9.02 -10.26 1.54
CA GLY A 13 9.23 -11.60 1.03
C GLY A 13 8.55 -12.75 1.79
N SER A 14 7.67 -12.45 2.73
CA SER A 14 6.88 -13.49 3.42
C SER A 14 5.75 -13.99 2.53
N LEU A 15 5.89 -15.19 1.98
CA LEU A 15 4.87 -15.78 1.12
C LEU A 15 3.56 -16.06 1.85
N PRO A 16 3.55 -16.68 3.04
CA PRO A 16 2.27 -16.95 3.73
C PRO A 16 1.49 -15.70 4.05
N TYR A 17 2.12 -14.63 4.50
CA TYR A 17 1.43 -13.39 4.78
C TYR A 17 1.01 -12.64 3.50
N PHE A 18 1.81 -12.74 2.43
CA PHE A 18 1.43 -12.22 1.13
C PHE A 18 0.17 -12.91 0.60
N GLU A 19 0.12 -14.23 0.68
CA GLU A 19 -1.04 -15.01 0.25
C GLU A 19 -2.29 -14.71 1.09
N LYS A 20 -2.14 -14.60 2.41
CA LYS A 20 -3.25 -14.20 3.30
C LYS A 20 -3.76 -12.79 2.98
N ALA A 21 -2.85 -11.86 2.71
CA ALA A 21 -3.22 -10.51 2.28
C ALA A 21 -4.00 -10.54 0.97
N LEU A 22 -3.54 -11.29 -0.03
CA LEU A 22 -4.26 -11.42 -1.30
C LEU A 22 -5.64 -12.02 -1.12
N ASP A 23 -5.80 -12.99 -0.24
CA ASP A 23 -7.11 -13.58 0.04
C ASP A 23 -8.08 -12.56 0.65
N LEU A 24 -7.61 -11.75 1.59
CA LEU A 24 -8.43 -10.67 2.17
C LEU A 24 -8.79 -9.59 1.13
N LEU A 25 -7.93 -9.36 0.16
CA LEU A 25 -8.08 -8.31 -0.84
C LEU A 25 -8.62 -8.81 -2.19
N LYS A 26 -9.05 -10.06 -2.27
CA LYS A 26 -9.45 -10.73 -3.53
C LYS A 26 -10.59 -10.04 -4.29
N ASP A 27 -11.47 -9.35 -3.59
CA ASP A 27 -12.61 -8.66 -4.19
C ASP A 27 -12.30 -7.19 -4.54
N CYS A 28 -11.07 -6.76 -4.35
CA CYS A 28 -10.64 -5.41 -4.69
C CYS A 28 -10.40 -5.25 -6.19
N ASP A 29 -10.80 -4.09 -6.72
CA ASP A 29 -10.65 -3.76 -8.15
C ASP A 29 -9.20 -3.42 -8.49
N VAL A 30 -8.49 -2.79 -7.56
CA VAL A 30 -7.07 -2.43 -7.69
C VAL A 30 -6.35 -2.65 -6.37
N LEU A 31 -5.06 -3.00 -6.46
CA LEU A 31 -4.20 -3.18 -5.31
C LEU A 31 -3.10 -2.12 -5.31
N PHE A 32 -2.84 -1.53 -4.15
CA PHE A 32 -1.68 -0.67 -3.93
C PHE A 32 -0.69 -1.39 -3.02
N HIS A 33 0.54 -1.52 -3.47
CA HIS A 33 1.65 -1.97 -2.64
C HIS A 33 2.58 -0.78 -2.36
N ILE A 34 2.79 -0.47 -1.10
CA ILE A 34 3.48 0.76 -0.70
C ILE A 34 4.99 0.55 -0.51
N GLY A 35 5.52 -0.57 -1.03
CA GLY A 35 6.96 -0.81 -1.09
C GLY A 35 7.48 -1.82 -0.06
N ASP A 36 8.77 -2.11 -0.17
CA ASP A 36 9.47 -3.14 0.60
C ASP A 36 8.85 -4.52 0.34
N VAL A 37 8.94 -4.95 -0.92
CA VAL A 37 8.21 -6.12 -1.44
C VAL A 37 8.92 -7.42 -1.09
N LEU A 38 10.20 -7.58 -1.46
CA LEU A 38 10.89 -8.87 -1.46
C LEU A 38 11.97 -9.01 -0.38
N TYR A 39 12.86 -8.04 -0.26
CA TYR A 39 13.99 -8.13 0.65
C TYR A 39 13.55 -7.89 2.09
N HIS A 40 14.03 -8.73 3.02
CA HIS A 40 13.67 -8.61 4.43
C HIS A 40 14.27 -7.38 5.12
N GLY A 41 15.33 -6.79 4.57
CA GLY A 41 16.04 -5.67 5.18
C GLY A 41 17.13 -6.12 6.17
N PRO A 42 18.26 -5.41 6.26
CA PRO A 42 19.39 -5.84 7.06
C PRO A 42 19.16 -5.73 8.57
N ARG A 43 18.15 -4.95 8.99
CA ARG A 43 17.81 -4.72 10.39
C ARG A 43 16.69 -5.62 10.92
N ASN A 44 16.03 -6.35 10.05
CA ASN A 44 14.90 -7.20 10.41
C ASN A 44 15.34 -8.66 10.48
N ASP A 45 14.74 -9.42 11.38
CA ASP A 45 14.81 -10.86 11.31
C ASP A 45 14.09 -11.37 10.06
N LEU A 46 14.43 -12.58 9.62
CA LEU A 46 13.72 -13.20 8.51
C LEU A 46 12.24 -13.36 8.87
N PRO A 47 11.32 -12.84 8.05
CA PRO A 47 9.90 -13.04 8.31
C PRO A 47 9.50 -14.51 8.14
N GLU A 48 8.41 -14.88 8.78
CA GLU A 48 7.84 -16.22 8.65
C GLU A 48 7.61 -16.59 7.18
N GLY A 49 8.07 -17.76 6.78
CA GLY A 49 7.88 -18.24 5.42
C GLY A 49 8.58 -17.40 4.36
N TYR A 50 9.74 -16.81 4.68
CA TYR A 50 10.50 -16.00 3.75
C TYR A 50 10.76 -16.76 2.46
N ASN A 51 10.16 -16.30 1.36
CA ASN A 51 10.23 -16.96 0.04
C ASN A 51 10.01 -15.89 -1.05
N PRO A 52 11.03 -15.09 -1.38
CA PRO A 52 10.89 -14.05 -2.39
C PRO A 52 10.45 -14.59 -3.76
N LYS A 53 10.94 -15.75 -4.17
CA LYS A 53 10.55 -16.35 -5.46
C LYS A 53 9.06 -16.68 -5.51
N GLY A 54 8.48 -17.14 -4.40
CA GLY A 54 7.04 -17.39 -4.30
C GLY A 54 6.25 -16.09 -4.40
N VAL A 55 6.70 -15.02 -3.73
CA VAL A 55 6.07 -13.70 -3.81
C VAL A 55 6.12 -13.14 -5.24
N ILE A 56 7.27 -13.26 -5.92
CA ILE A 56 7.41 -12.85 -7.32
C ILE A 56 6.36 -13.56 -8.21
N LYS A 57 6.20 -14.85 -8.04
CA LYS A 57 5.21 -15.62 -8.81
C LYS A 57 3.79 -15.11 -8.56
N GLU A 58 3.41 -14.90 -7.31
CA GLU A 58 2.10 -14.40 -6.96
C GLU A 58 1.85 -12.99 -7.51
N ILE A 59 2.82 -12.08 -7.34
CA ILE A 59 2.67 -10.69 -7.79
C ILE A 59 2.59 -10.59 -9.31
N ASN A 60 3.36 -11.43 -10.03
CA ASN A 60 3.35 -11.46 -11.50
C ASN A 60 2.05 -12.05 -12.08
N ASN A 61 1.28 -12.76 -11.29
CA ASN A 61 -0.04 -13.25 -11.68
C ASN A 61 -1.16 -12.23 -11.46
N LEU A 62 -0.87 -11.11 -10.79
CA LEU A 62 -1.84 -10.04 -10.60
C LEU A 62 -1.87 -9.12 -11.83
N ASP A 63 -3.05 -8.63 -12.19
CA ASP A 63 -3.20 -7.72 -13.34
C ASP A 63 -3.35 -6.26 -12.93
N ASN A 64 -3.70 -6.00 -11.67
CA ASN A 64 -4.22 -4.71 -11.23
C ASN A 64 -3.48 -4.15 -10.01
N ILE A 65 -2.17 -4.33 -9.94
CA ILE A 65 -1.35 -3.84 -8.83
C ILE A 65 -0.50 -2.65 -9.24
N ILE A 66 -0.45 -1.64 -8.38
CA ILE A 66 0.40 -0.45 -8.49
C ILE A 66 1.38 -0.50 -7.32
N ILE A 67 2.68 -0.34 -7.61
CA ILE A 67 3.75 -0.50 -6.62
C ILE A 67 4.60 0.77 -6.57
N VAL A 68 4.72 1.38 -5.41
CA VAL A 68 5.71 2.43 -5.15
C VAL A 68 6.94 1.82 -4.48
N ARG A 69 8.13 2.28 -4.86
CA ARG A 69 9.39 1.75 -4.36
C ARG A 69 9.61 2.12 -2.89
N GLY A 70 9.98 1.11 -2.08
CA GLY A 70 10.49 1.29 -0.73
C GLY A 70 12.01 1.28 -0.67
N ASN A 71 12.57 1.53 0.52
CA ASN A 71 14.02 1.58 0.71
C ASN A 71 14.72 0.21 0.56
N CYS A 72 13.99 -0.88 0.73
CA CYS A 72 14.53 -2.24 0.56
C CYS A 72 14.37 -2.77 -0.88
N ASP A 73 13.64 -2.08 -1.75
CA ASP A 73 13.43 -2.52 -3.12
C ASP A 73 14.64 -2.16 -3.99
N ALA A 74 15.17 -3.16 -4.66
CA ALA A 74 16.39 -3.04 -5.46
C ALA A 74 16.11 -3.02 -6.96
N ASP A 75 17.06 -2.53 -7.74
CA ASP A 75 16.97 -2.54 -9.20
C ASP A 75 16.77 -3.96 -9.75
N VAL A 76 17.41 -4.95 -9.12
CA VAL A 76 17.28 -6.36 -9.52
C VAL A 76 15.85 -6.88 -9.33
N ASP A 77 15.08 -6.33 -8.40
CA ASP A 77 13.68 -6.73 -8.20
C ASP A 77 12.82 -6.36 -9.41
N GLN A 78 13.09 -5.21 -10.03
CA GLN A 78 12.41 -4.80 -11.26
C GLN A 78 12.69 -5.72 -12.44
N MET A 79 13.81 -6.44 -12.42
CA MET A 79 14.13 -7.39 -13.48
C MET A 79 13.26 -8.65 -13.44
N VAL A 80 12.67 -8.96 -12.29
CA VAL A 80 11.88 -10.18 -12.08
C VAL A 80 10.39 -9.91 -11.81
N ILE A 81 10.04 -8.69 -11.40
CA ILE A 81 8.65 -8.25 -11.23
C ILE A 81 8.22 -7.54 -12.51
N LYS A 82 7.16 -8.03 -13.15
CA LYS A 82 6.67 -7.47 -14.43
C LYS A 82 5.98 -6.11 -14.28
N HIS A 83 5.46 -5.80 -13.09
CA HIS A 83 4.81 -4.51 -12.84
C HIS A 83 5.86 -3.43 -12.53
N PRO A 84 5.67 -2.18 -12.99
CA PRO A 84 6.58 -1.10 -12.62
C PRO A 84 6.66 -0.92 -11.10
N ILE A 85 7.88 -0.76 -10.60
CA ILE A 85 8.16 -0.34 -9.23
C ILE A 85 8.60 1.11 -9.32
N GLU A 86 7.68 2.04 -9.03
CA GLU A 86 7.89 3.46 -9.31
C GLU A 86 8.71 4.14 -8.20
N ASP A 87 9.75 4.85 -8.60
CA ASP A 87 10.59 5.62 -7.66
C ASP A 87 9.86 6.83 -7.09
N GLY A 88 10.18 7.16 -5.85
CA GLY A 88 9.74 8.37 -5.17
C GLY A 88 8.30 8.28 -4.70
N TYR A 89 7.37 8.73 -5.51
CA TYR A 89 5.95 8.70 -5.21
C TYR A 89 5.13 8.43 -6.46
N ILE A 90 3.88 8.02 -6.25
CA ILE A 90 2.89 7.87 -7.33
C ILE A 90 1.71 8.76 -7.00
N LEU A 91 1.29 9.57 -7.97
CA LEU A 91 0.03 10.31 -7.90
C LEU A 91 -0.94 9.64 -8.87
N THR A 92 -2.04 9.11 -8.36
CA THR A 92 -3.01 8.36 -9.16
C THR A 92 -4.44 8.68 -8.74
N GLU A 93 -5.37 8.56 -9.67
CA GLU A 93 -6.79 8.77 -9.41
C GLU A 93 -7.56 7.48 -9.60
N VAL A 94 -8.38 7.13 -8.61
CA VAL A 94 -9.29 5.98 -8.67
C VAL A 94 -10.64 6.43 -8.13
N GLY A 95 -11.70 6.23 -8.90
CA GLY A 95 -13.06 6.57 -8.47
C GLY A 95 -13.26 8.03 -8.08
N ASN A 96 -12.62 8.96 -8.77
CA ASN A 96 -12.62 10.40 -8.49
C ASN A 96 -11.94 10.80 -7.17
N VAL A 97 -11.14 9.92 -6.60
CA VAL A 97 -10.29 10.19 -5.43
C VAL A 97 -8.82 10.21 -5.88
N THR A 98 -8.10 11.24 -5.51
CA THR A 98 -6.67 11.38 -5.82
C THR A 98 -5.84 10.85 -4.67
N PHE A 99 -4.98 9.89 -4.97
CA PHE A 99 -4.08 9.24 -4.03
C PHE A 99 -2.64 9.64 -4.31
N LEU A 100 -1.90 9.95 -3.25
CA LEU A 100 -0.44 9.99 -3.31
C LEU A 100 0.10 8.82 -2.52
N LEU A 101 0.87 7.95 -3.21
CA LEU A 101 1.51 6.78 -2.62
C LEU A 101 2.99 7.11 -2.42
N ASN A 102 3.50 6.96 -1.21
CA ASN A 102 4.90 7.21 -0.87
C ASN A 102 5.30 6.24 0.24
N HIS A 103 6.41 5.52 0.06
CA HIS A 103 6.84 4.60 1.10
C HIS A 103 7.15 5.31 2.42
N GLY A 104 7.69 6.52 2.36
CA GLY A 104 7.88 7.37 3.52
C GLY A 104 9.29 7.39 4.09
N TYR A 105 10.30 7.03 3.29
CA TYR A 105 11.70 7.02 3.75
C TYR A 105 12.55 8.18 3.22
N LEU A 106 12.07 8.88 2.17
CA LEU A 106 12.86 9.91 1.48
C LEU A 106 12.86 11.24 2.21
N GLU A 107 11.70 11.67 2.69
CA GLU A 107 11.53 12.91 3.42
C GLU A 107 10.88 12.66 4.78
N SER A 108 10.80 13.71 5.60
CA SER A 108 10.04 13.66 6.83
C SER A 108 8.56 13.44 6.56
N LYS A 109 7.83 12.93 7.53
CA LYS A 109 6.38 12.77 7.43
C LYS A 109 5.67 14.11 7.18
N GLU A 110 6.10 15.18 7.84
CA GLU A 110 5.56 16.53 7.65
C GLU A 110 5.75 17.00 6.21
N GLU A 111 6.92 16.78 5.63
CA GLU A 111 7.23 17.16 4.26
C GLU A 111 6.40 16.34 3.25
N THR A 112 6.22 15.06 3.51
CA THR A 112 5.41 14.17 2.66
C THR A 112 3.93 14.59 2.69
N ILE A 113 3.42 14.95 3.87
CA ILE A 113 2.05 15.48 4.03
C ILE A 113 1.90 16.79 3.24
N ARG A 114 2.87 17.69 3.34
CA ARG A 114 2.84 18.95 2.59
C ARG A 114 2.85 18.67 1.08
N GLN A 115 3.69 17.78 0.60
CA GLN A 115 3.74 17.36 -0.81
C GLN A 115 2.37 16.84 -1.27
N ALA A 116 1.72 16.01 -0.48
CA ALA A 116 0.41 15.46 -0.82
C ALA A 116 -0.65 16.56 -0.94
N LYS A 117 -0.66 17.51 -0.01
CA LYS A 117 -1.57 18.67 -0.06
C LYS A 117 -1.30 19.54 -1.29
N ASP A 118 -0.05 19.85 -1.55
CA ASP A 118 0.35 20.72 -2.69
C ASP A 118 -0.03 20.09 -4.03
N LYS A 119 -0.06 18.78 -4.13
CA LYS A 119 -0.43 18.05 -5.35
C LYS A 119 -1.91 17.74 -5.45
N GLY A 120 -2.71 18.18 -4.50
CA GLY A 120 -4.16 18.01 -4.53
C GLY A 120 -4.62 16.59 -4.18
N ALA A 121 -3.82 15.82 -3.47
CA ALA A 121 -4.23 14.49 -3.02
C ALA A 121 -5.33 14.57 -1.99
N ASN A 122 -6.29 13.65 -2.07
CA ASN A 122 -7.32 13.45 -1.05
C ASN A 122 -6.85 12.47 0.04
N VAL A 123 -6.00 11.53 -0.36
CA VAL A 123 -5.47 10.46 0.51
C VAL A 123 -3.96 10.34 0.27
N LEU A 124 -3.20 10.37 1.36
CA LEU A 124 -1.79 10.00 1.38
C LEU A 124 -1.67 8.61 2.00
N ILE A 125 -1.03 7.68 1.28
CA ILE A 125 -0.77 6.33 1.79
C ILE A 125 0.73 6.14 1.97
N LEU A 126 1.11 5.78 3.19
CA LEU A 126 2.48 5.56 3.63
C LEU A 126 2.72 4.11 4.05
N GLY A 127 3.97 3.71 4.11
CA GLY A 127 4.44 2.45 4.67
C GLY A 127 5.63 2.69 5.59
N HIS A 128 6.65 1.83 5.49
CA HIS A 128 7.97 1.98 6.10
C HIS A 128 8.04 1.79 7.63
N THR A 129 7.11 2.34 8.37
CA THR A 129 7.15 2.29 9.85
C THR A 129 6.69 0.95 10.43
N HIS A 130 5.96 0.14 9.66
CA HIS A 130 5.31 -1.10 10.09
C HIS A 130 4.27 -0.85 11.20
N VAL A 131 3.70 0.35 11.24
CA VAL A 131 2.69 0.77 12.22
C VAL A 131 1.47 1.31 11.49
N LYS A 132 0.30 0.76 11.83
CA LYS A 132 -0.98 1.22 11.28
C LYS A 132 -1.27 2.64 11.69
N GLU A 133 -1.74 3.46 10.74
CA GLU A 133 -2.24 4.79 11.01
C GLU A 133 -3.43 5.10 10.11
N LEU A 134 -4.40 5.79 10.66
CA LEU A 134 -5.52 6.34 9.91
C LEU A 134 -6.01 7.59 10.62
N TYR A 135 -5.79 8.74 10.02
CA TYR A 135 -6.22 10.01 10.61
C TYR A 135 -6.37 11.09 9.52
N MET A 136 -7.00 12.20 9.89
CA MET A 136 -7.13 13.38 9.04
C MET A 136 -6.08 14.42 9.43
N ASP A 137 -5.41 14.97 8.43
CA ASP A 137 -4.61 16.18 8.56
C ASP A 137 -5.26 17.25 7.67
N GLU A 138 -6.00 18.16 8.27
CA GLU A 138 -6.93 19.06 7.58
C GLU A 138 -7.88 18.22 6.70
N ASP A 139 -7.90 18.43 5.38
CA ASP A 139 -8.76 17.67 4.45
C ASP A 139 -8.08 16.41 3.87
N LEU A 140 -6.83 16.16 4.24
CA LEU A 140 -6.07 15.01 3.77
C LEU A 140 -6.26 13.82 4.70
N VAL A 141 -6.65 12.69 4.14
CA VAL A 141 -6.61 11.41 4.85
C VAL A 141 -5.19 10.88 4.81
N VAL A 142 -4.63 10.49 5.95
CA VAL A 142 -3.32 9.84 6.06
C VAL A 142 -3.53 8.41 6.50
N LEU A 143 -3.07 7.47 5.67
CA LEU A 143 -3.25 6.03 5.89
C LEU A 143 -1.90 5.34 5.83
N ASN A 144 -1.63 4.47 6.79
CA ASN A 144 -0.58 3.46 6.72
C ASN A 144 -1.24 2.10 7.01
N PRO A 145 -1.20 1.14 6.08
CA PRO A 145 -1.85 -0.15 6.28
C PRO A 145 -1.13 -1.04 7.31
N GLY A 146 0.05 -0.63 7.78
CA GLY A 146 0.92 -1.46 8.58
C GLY A 146 1.69 -2.47 7.74
N SER A 147 2.39 -3.39 8.37
CA SER A 147 3.11 -4.46 7.68
C SER A 147 2.29 -5.75 7.66
N THR A 148 2.29 -6.43 6.52
CA THR A 148 1.67 -7.75 6.42
C THR A 148 2.46 -8.80 7.19
N SER A 149 3.79 -8.70 7.26
CA SER A 149 4.66 -9.79 7.68
C SER A 149 5.50 -9.53 8.91
N ILE A 150 5.90 -8.28 9.16
CA ILE A 150 6.76 -7.91 10.31
C ILE A 150 6.26 -6.62 11.00
N PRO A 151 5.02 -6.64 11.53
CA PRO A 151 4.45 -5.47 12.18
C PRO A 151 5.22 -5.09 13.45
N LYS A 152 5.18 -3.80 13.79
CA LYS A 152 5.76 -3.26 15.02
C LYS A 152 4.70 -2.78 16.01
N ASP A 153 3.43 -3.00 15.69
CA ASP A 153 2.28 -2.55 16.48
C ASP A 153 1.36 -3.67 16.95
N GLY A 154 1.82 -4.91 16.89
CA GLY A 154 1.16 -6.06 17.49
C GLY A 154 0.26 -6.87 16.56
N SER A 155 -0.03 -6.43 15.34
CA SER A 155 -0.85 -7.23 14.41
C SER A 155 -0.43 -7.02 12.96
N HIS A 156 -0.43 -8.13 12.20
CA HIS A 156 -0.29 -8.13 10.75
C HIS A 156 -1.54 -7.53 10.13
N SER A 157 -1.41 -6.70 9.10
CA SER A 157 -2.55 -5.94 8.61
C SER A 157 -2.47 -5.56 7.15
N VAL A 158 -3.64 -5.23 6.61
CA VAL A 158 -3.88 -4.60 5.32
C VAL A 158 -4.95 -3.53 5.50
N ALA A 159 -5.25 -2.79 4.44
CA ALA A 159 -6.38 -1.87 4.44
C ALA A 159 -7.26 -2.10 3.20
N ILE A 160 -8.55 -1.80 3.32
CA ILE A 160 -9.49 -1.75 2.19
C ILE A 160 -10.12 -0.36 2.18
N ILE A 161 -10.12 0.25 1.00
CA ILE A 161 -10.77 1.53 0.74
C ILE A 161 -11.94 1.27 -0.19
N GLU A 162 -13.14 1.64 0.23
CA GLU A 162 -14.33 1.60 -0.62
C GLU A 162 -14.70 3.03 -1.03
N ILE A 163 -14.87 3.24 -2.33
CA ILE A 163 -15.26 4.52 -2.89
C ILE A 163 -16.64 4.34 -3.49
N MET A 164 -17.62 5.07 -2.96
CA MET A 164 -19.02 4.98 -3.34
C MET A 164 -19.45 6.31 -3.95
N PRO A 165 -19.96 6.32 -5.21
CA PRO A 165 -20.48 7.54 -5.81
C PRO A 165 -21.72 8.01 -5.06
N ILE A 166 -21.85 9.33 -4.89
CA ILE A 166 -23.05 9.93 -4.30
C ILE A 166 -24.08 10.11 -5.42
N GLU A 167 -25.30 9.60 -5.20
CA GLU A 167 -26.39 9.72 -6.15
C GLU A 167 -26.76 11.19 -6.39
N GLY A 168 -26.82 11.59 -7.66
CA GLY A 168 -27.17 12.97 -8.04
C GLY A 168 -26.01 13.94 -8.07
N ASN A 169 -24.80 13.53 -7.67
CA ASN A 169 -23.60 14.34 -7.77
C ASN A 169 -22.44 13.52 -8.33
N HIS A 170 -22.05 13.81 -9.57
CA HIS A 170 -21.01 13.06 -10.28
C HIS A 170 -19.59 13.37 -9.80
N HIS A 171 -19.40 14.38 -8.95
CA HIS A 171 -18.09 14.83 -8.49
C HIS A 171 -17.80 14.49 -7.04
N GLU A 172 -18.80 14.17 -6.25
CA GLU A 172 -18.65 13.80 -4.85
C GLU A 172 -18.74 12.29 -4.66
N VAL A 173 -17.96 11.79 -3.73
CA VAL A 173 -17.93 10.37 -3.36
C VAL A 173 -17.94 10.23 -1.84
N ASP A 174 -18.52 9.15 -1.36
CA ASP A 174 -18.31 8.66 -0.01
C ASP A 174 -17.14 7.69 -0.03
N MET A 175 -16.30 7.76 0.98
CA MET A 175 -15.15 6.87 1.11
C MET A 175 -15.14 6.25 2.49
N ASP A 176 -14.99 4.94 2.53
CA ASP A 176 -14.86 4.16 3.75
C ASP A 176 -13.51 3.45 3.75
N ILE A 177 -12.74 3.60 4.84
CA ILE A 177 -11.41 3.02 4.97
C ILE A 177 -11.39 2.14 6.22
N ASN A 178 -11.00 0.88 6.04
CA ASN A 178 -10.88 -0.08 7.12
C ASN A 178 -9.48 -0.68 7.17
N LEU A 179 -8.87 -0.63 8.34
CA LEU A 179 -7.68 -1.40 8.67
C LEU A 179 -8.13 -2.80 9.10
N ILE A 180 -7.52 -3.84 8.54
CA ILE A 180 -7.94 -5.23 8.71
C ILE A 180 -6.77 -6.06 9.19
N ASP A 181 -6.93 -6.74 10.31
CA ASP A 181 -5.92 -7.65 10.82
C ASP A 181 -5.88 -8.95 10.01
N ILE A 182 -4.68 -9.43 9.76
CA ILE A 182 -4.41 -10.73 9.13
C ILE A 182 -4.22 -11.75 10.25
N ASN A 183 -5.00 -12.81 10.22
CA ASN A 183 -4.90 -13.89 11.20
C ASN A 183 -3.97 -15.02 10.74
#